data_ade2440b78e934ec10ef3064e788a1fb
#
_entry.id   ade2440b78e934ec10ef3064e788a1fb
#
_cell.length_a   1.000
_cell.length_b   1.000
_cell.length_c   1.000
_cell.angle_alpha   90.00
_cell.angle_beta   90.00
_cell.angle_gamma   90.00
#
_symmetry.space_group_name_H-M   'P 1'
#
loop_
_entity.id
_entity.type
_entity.pdbx_description
1 polymer ?
#
loop_
_entity_poly.entity_id
_entity_poly.type
_entity_poly.pdbx_seq_one_letter_code
_entity_poly.pdbx_strand_id
1 'polypeptide(L)'
;MNLAAIPRISLAHLPTPLEPMPRLSAELGGPEIWVKRDDCTGLSTGGNKTRKLEFLMAEAEAAGAEMVMTQGATQSNHARQTAAAAAKLGMKCHILLEDRTGSNDPNYNGNGNVLLDHLHGATTEIHPGGGDMNAIMEAEADRRRSDGASVYTIPGGGSNPTGAIGYVNAAMELVAQANDAGLSFDCILHATGSAGTQAGIVTGLRAMNANIPLLGIGVRAPKPKQEANVLALALPKRRRNALVAPVSSGHGMSSPIATMSARVTASRPKAASRRSACLPSWRACFSTRSIRQRRRRA
;
A
#
# COMPACT_ATOMS: atom_id res chain seq x y z
N MET A 1 8.62 14.20 13.48
CA MET A 1 7.15 13.94 13.42
C MET A 1 6.74 13.21 14.69
N ASN A 2 5.72 13.68 15.40
CA ASN A 2 5.23 13.01 16.62
C ASN A 2 4.01 12.13 16.27
N LEU A 3 4.23 10.85 16.01
CA LEU A 3 3.14 9.90 15.72
C LEU A 3 2.35 9.49 16.98
N ALA A 4 2.94 9.64 18.16
CA ALA A 4 2.26 9.28 19.42
C ALA A 4 1.06 10.19 19.73
N ALA A 5 0.99 11.39 19.12
CA ALA A 5 -0.14 12.30 19.25
C ALA A 5 -1.34 11.91 18.33
N ILE A 6 -1.18 10.92 17.45
CA ILE A 6 -2.23 10.50 16.53
C ILE A 6 -2.92 9.27 17.09
N PRO A 7 -4.26 9.30 17.28
CA PRO A 7 -5.01 8.16 17.79
C PRO A 7 -4.74 6.89 16.98
N ARG A 8 -4.55 5.77 17.68
CA ARG A 8 -4.20 4.50 17.08
C ARG A 8 -4.72 3.36 17.95
N ILE A 9 -5.28 2.33 17.33
CA ILE A 9 -5.66 1.07 17.97
C ILE A 9 -4.62 0.01 17.60
N SER A 10 -4.14 -0.76 18.59
CA SER A 10 -3.20 -1.85 18.34
C SER A 10 -3.92 -3.05 17.74
N LEU A 11 -3.69 -3.29 16.46
CA LEU A 11 -4.25 -4.42 15.72
C LEU A 11 -3.16 -5.38 15.22
N ALA A 12 -1.99 -4.86 14.87
CA ALA A 12 -0.89 -5.60 14.28
C ALA A 12 0.10 -6.11 15.32
N HIS A 13 0.74 -7.24 15.02
CA HIS A 13 1.96 -7.67 15.69
C HIS A 13 3.14 -6.90 15.09
N LEU A 14 3.68 -5.95 15.83
CA LEU A 14 4.77 -5.07 15.39
C LEU A 14 5.93 -5.13 16.41
N PRO A 15 7.17 -4.92 15.94
CA PRO A 15 7.58 -4.73 14.55
C PRO A 15 7.45 -6.01 13.72
N THR A 16 7.12 -5.87 12.42
CA THR A 16 7.18 -7.05 11.53
C THR A 16 8.64 -7.41 11.23
N PRO A 17 8.96 -8.70 10.98
CA PRO A 17 10.33 -9.11 10.69
C PRO A 17 10.93 -8.41 9.46
N LEU A 18 12.23 -8.18 9.51
CA LEU A 18 13.08 -7.79 8.38
C LEU A 18 14.07 -8.94 8.16
N GLU A 19 13.93 -9.68 7.07
CA GLU A 19 14.60 -10.96 6.85
C GLU A 19 15.45 -10.95 5.57
N PRO A 20 16.68 -11.52 5.59
CA PRO A 20 17.45 -11.72 4.39
C PRO A 20 16.84 -12.82 3.51
N MET A 21 17.02 -12.70 2.19
CA MET A 21 16.63 -13.70 1.20
C MET A 21 17.86 -14.28 0.48
N PRO A 22 18.71 -15.05 1.16
CA PRO A 22 20.03 -15.45 0.63
C PRO A 22 19.92 -16.31 -0.64
N ARG A 23 18.94 -17.20 -0.72
CA ARG A 23 18.75 -18.04 -1.91
C ARG A 23 18.35 -17.22 -3.14
N LEU A 24 17.44 -16.24 -2.95
CA LEU A 24 17.03 -15.35 -4.04
C LEU A 24 18.17 -14.43 -4.46
N SER A 25 18.94 -13.91 -3.49
CA SER A 25 20.12 -13.09 -3.77
C SER A 25 21.16 -13.86 -4.57
N ALA A 26 21.42 -15.10 -4.21
CA ALA A 26 22.36 -15.98 -4.93
C ALA A 26 21.86 -16.33 -6.35
N GLU A 27 20.57 -16.65 -6.51
CA GLU A 27 19.97 -16.99 -7.81
C GLU A 27 20.03 -15.82 -8.79
N LEU A 28 19.81 -14.60 -8.29
CA LEU A 28 19.85 -13.40 -9.12
C LEU A 28 21.26 -12.86 -9.37
N GLY A 29 22.27 -13.30 -8.58
CA GLY A 29 23.67 -12.91 -8.74
C GLY A 29 23.91 -11.40 -8.63
N GLY A 30 23.06 -10.68 -7.89
CA GLY A 30 23.07 -9.23 -7.74
C GLY A 30 23.21 -8.77 -6.29
N PRO A 31 22.51 -7.72 -5.89
CA PRO A 31 22.56 -7.20 -4.53
C PRO A 31 21.93 -8.17 -3.54
N GLU A 32 22.26 -8.02 -2.26
CA GLU A 32 21.54 -8.69 -1.19
C GLU A 32 20.09 -8.23 -1.13
N ILE A 33 19.18 -9.20 -1.06
CA ILE A 33 17.75 -8.95 -1.02
C ILE A 33 17.22 -9.24 0.38
N TRP A 34 16.52 -8.27 0.91
CA TRP A 34 15.83 -8.35 2.19
C TRP A 34 14.34 -8.17 2.01
N VAL A 35 13.52 -8.82 2.83
CA VAL A 35 12.07 -8.69 2.81
C VAL A 35 11.56 -8.15 4.14
N LYS A 36 10.76 -7.08 4.06
CA LYS A 36 9.95 -6.58 5.18
C LYS A 36 8.64 -7.36 5.19
N ARG A 37 8.43 -8.17 6.22
CA ARG A 37 7.36 -9.17 6.31
C ARG A 37 6.03 -8.56 6.76
N ASP A 38 5.48 -7.63 6.00
CA ASP A 38 4.17 -7.04 6.28
C ASP A 38 2.98 -7.98 5.98
N ASP A 39 3.25 -9.17 5.51
CA ASP A 39 2.35 -10.32 5.53
C ASP A 39 2.17 -10.89 6.94
N CYS A 40 3.14 -10.73 7.84
CA CYS A 40 3.15 -11.26 9.21
C CYS A 40 2.58 -10.29 10.26
N THR A 41 1.62 -9.46 9.91
CA THR A 41 0.97 -8.52 10.86
C THR A 41 -0.02 -9.19 11.83
N GLY A 42 -0.34 -10.45 11.63
CA GLY A 42 -1.09 -11.29 12.57
C GLY A 42 -2.62 -11.22 12.43
N LEU A 43 -3.23 -10.08 12.19
CA LEU A 43 -4.68 -9.94 12.13
C LEU A 43 -5.27 -10.74 10.94
N SER A 44 -6.07 -11.77 11.22
CA SER A 44 -6.70 -12.62 10.21
C SER A 44 -5.73 -13.03 9.09
N THR A 45 -4.81 -13.93 9.36
CA THR A 45 -3.73 -14.36 8.46
C THR A 45 -2.70 -13.28 8.09
N GLY A 46 -2.80 -12.08 8.64
CA GLY A 46 -1.88 -10.97 8.39
C GLY A 46 -2.12 -10.20 7.11
N GLY A 47 -1.24 -9.26 6.83
CA GLY A 47 -1.24 -8.43 5.63
C GLY A 47 -1.02 -6.94 5.89
N ASN A 48 -0.60 -6.27 4.86
CA ASN A 48 -0.14 -4.87 4.90
C ASN A 48 -1.22 -3.84 5.29
N LYS A 49 -2.50 -4.19 5.20
CA LYS A 49 -3.59 -3.24 5.47
C LYS A 49 -3.82 -3.02 6.97
N THR A 50 -3.43 -3.97 7.81
CA THR A 50 -3.54 -3.84 9.27
C THR A 50 -2.88 -2.55 9.77
N ARG A 51 -1.70 -2.19 9.26
CA ARG A 51 -1.02 -0.94 9.62
C ARG A 51 -1.84 0.31 9.37
N LYS A 52 -2.61 0.32 8.29
CA LYS A 52 -3.51 1.44 7.94
C LYS A 52 -4.75 1.44 8.81
N LEU A 53 -5.28 0.24 9.04
CA LEU A 53 -6.49 0.04 9.84
C LEU A 53 -6.31 0.46 11.29
N GLU A 54 -5.12 0.36 11.85
CA GLU A 54 -4.85 0.86 13.20
C GLU A 54 -5.22 2.33 13.40
N PHE A 55 -5.03 3.16 12.37
CA PHE A 55 -5.39 4.58 12.42
C PHE A 55 -6.82 4.83 11.94
N LEU A 56 -7.26 4.12 10.90
CA LEU A 56 -8.62 4.27 10.36
C LEU A 56 -9.69 3.78 11.34
N MET A 57 -9.43 2.69 12.04
CA MET A 57 -10.37 2.18 13.05
C MET A 57 -10.40 3.07 14.29
N ALA A 58 -9.27 3.69 14.67
CA ALA A 58 -9.27 4.70 15.74
C ALA A 58 -10.09 5.93 15.35
N GLU A 59 -10.04 6.35 14.10
CA GLU A 59 -10.87 7.44 13.57
C GLU A 59 -12.36 7.05 13.55
N ALA A 60 -12.68 5.81 13.15
CA ALA A 60 -14.03 5.28 13.17
C ALA A 60 -14.62 5.22 14.59
N GLU A 61 -13.83 4.74 15.57
CA GLU A 61 -14.21 4.69 16.99
C GLU A 61 -14.44 6.10 17.55
N ALA A 62 -13.55 7.04 17.27
CA ALA A 62 -13.68 8.44 17.68
C ALA A 62 -14.90 9.14 17.06
N ALA A 63 -15.34 8.69 15.87
CA ALA A 63 -16.54 9.15 15.22
C ALA A 63 -17.82 8.48 15.76
N GLY A 64 -17.73 7.56 16.71
CA GLY A 64 -18.86 6.82 17.26
C GLY A 64 -19.50 5.86 16.25
N ALA A 65 -18.71 5.32 15.31
CA ALA A 65 -19.24 4.43 14.29
C ALA A 65 -19.61 3.06 14.86
N GLU A 66 -20.83 2.61 14.58
CA GLU A 66 -21.29 1.25 14.87
C GLU A 66 -20.98 0.28 13.74
N MET A 67 -20.77 0.83 12.54
CA MET A 67 -20.49 0.08 11.32
C MET A 67 -19.34 0.71 10.55
N VAL A 68 -18.45 -0.12 10.02
CA VAL A 68 -17.50 0.29 9.00
C VAL A 68 -17.90 -0.29 7.65
N MET A 69 -17.76 0.53 6.61
CA MET A 69 -17.96 0.10 5.24
C MET A 69 -16.67 0.25 4.44
N THR A 70 -16.39 -0.71 3.57
CA THR A 70 -15.26 -0.64 2.65
C THR A 70 -15.57 -1.30 1.32
N GLN A 71 -14.64 -1.13 0.36
CA GLN A 71 -14.74 -1.77 -0.94
C GLN A 71 -13.41 -2.41 -1.37
N GLY A 72 -13.49 -3.41 -2.22
CA GLY A 72 -12.32 -4.08 -2.79
C GLY A 72 -12.69 -5.02 -3.93
N ALA A 73 -11.69 -5.63 -4.57
CA ALA A 73 -11.95 -6.73 -5.49
C ALA A 73 -12.49 -7.95 -4.73
N THR A 74 -13.10 -8.90 -5.41
CA THR A 74 -13.60 -10.16 -4.82
C THR A 74 -12.57 -10.79 -3.87
N GLN A 75 -11.33 -10.99 -4.30
CA GLN A 75 -10.27 -11.52 -3.45
C GLN A 75 -9.39 -10.42 -2.84
N SER A 76 -10.01 -9.52 -2.06
CA SER A 76 -9.32 -8.37 -1.46
C SER A 76 -8.79 -8.67 -0.06
N ASN A 77 -7.46 -8.64 0.12
CA ASN A 77 -6.86 -8.68 1.46
C ASN A 77 -7.19 -7.43 2.31
N HIS A 78 -7.58 -6.32 1.66
CA HIS A 78 -8.03 -5.13 2.37
C HIS A 78 -9.39 -5.34 2.99
N ALA A 79 -10.35 -5.87 2.22
CA ALA A 79 -11.69 -6.21 2.69
C ALA A 79 -11.61 -7.13 3.90
N ARG A 80 -10.93 -8.27 3.77
CA ARG A 80 -10.75 -9.25 4.84
C ARG A 80 -10.13 -8.66 6.12
N GLN A 81 -9.07 -7.86 5.99
CA GLN A 81 -8.45 -7.25 7.18
C GLN A 81 -9.37 -6.20 7.82
N THR A 82 -10.21 -5.51 7.04
CA THR A 82 -11.20 -4.57 7.56
C THR A 82 -12.30 -5.32 8.32
N ALA A 83 -12.82 -6.44 7.76
CA ALA A 83 -13.77 -7.31 8.45
C ALA A 83 -13.21 -7.82 9.79
N ALA A 84 -11.97 -8.30 9.77
CA ALA A 84 -11.30 -8.78 10.99
C ALA A 84 -11.10 -7.67 12.03
N ALA A 85 -10.74 -6.48 11.61
CA ALA A 85 -10.58 -5.33 12.51
C ALA A 85 -11.92 -4.92 13.14
N ALA A 86 -12.98 -4.88 12.33
CA ALA A 86 -14.33 -4.60 12.80
C ALA A 86 -14.80 -5.65 13.82
N ALA A 87 -14.67 -6.94 13.51
CA ALA A 87 -15.01 -8.03 14.41
C ALA A 87 -14.25 -7.93 15.74
N LYS A 88 -12.95 -7.64 15.70
CA LYS A 88 -12.12 -7.46 16.92
C LYS A 88 -12.61 -6.32 17.81
N LEU A 89 -13.18 -5.27 17.21
CA LEU A 89 -13.65 -4.07 17.92
C LEU A 89 -15.16 -4.09 18.20
N GLY A 90 -15.86 -5.16 17.85
CA GLY A 90 -17.29 -5.27 18.06
C GLY A 90 -18.15 -4.40 17.10
N MET A 91 -17.56 -3.92 16.04
CA MET A 91 -18.24 -3.13 15.00
C MET A 91 -18.85 -4.02 13.92
N LYS A 92 -19.97 -3.63 13.35
CA LYS A 92 -20.48 -4.24 12.11
C LYS A 92 -19.59 -3.90 10.92
N CYS A 93 -19.53 -4.79 9.94
CA CYS A 93 -18.77 -4.55 8.70
C CYS A 93 -19.64 -4.85 7.48
N HIS A 94 -19.66 -3.94 6.51
CA HIS A 94 -20.27 -4.16 5.21
C HIS A 94 -19.27 -3.89 4.10
N ILE A 95 -19.18 -4.80 3.13
CA ILE A 95 -18.14 -4.79 2.09
C ILE A 95 -18.77 -4.86 0.71
N LEU A 96 -18.40 -3.89 -0.14
CA LEU A 96 -18.75 -3.92 -1.55
C LEU A 96 -17.58 -4.58 -2.32
N LEU A 97 -17.85 -5.75 -2.90
CA LEU A 97 -16.88 -6.53 -3.66
C LEU A 97 -17.02 -6.25 -5.15
N GLU A 98 -15.96 -5.78 -5.78
CA GLU A 98 -15.91 -5.54 -7.22
C GLU A 98 -15.49 -6.82 -7.96
N ASP A 99 -16.37 -7.35 -8.80
CA ASP A 99 -16.00 -8.43 -9.72
C ASP A 99 -15.20 -7.87 -10.91
N ARG A 100 -13.89 -8.01 -10.83
CA ARG A 100 -12.94 -7.55 -11.86
C ARG A 100 -12.65 -8.59 -12.91
N THR A 101 -13.01 -9.82 -12.66
CA THR A 101 -12.57 -10.97 -13.47
C THR A 101 -13.68 -11.60 -14.26
N GLY A 102 -14.94 -11.40 -13.86
CA GLY A 102 -16.09 -12.13 -14.39
C GLY A 102 -15.98 -13.65 -14.15
N SER A 103 -15.24 -14.08 -13.12
CA SER A 103 -15.01 -15.49 -12.85
C SER A 103 -16.24 -16.16 -12.27
N ASN A 104 -16.65 -17.26 -12.86
CA ASN A 104 -17.71 -18.12 -12.35
C ASN A 104 -17.16 -19.28 -11.49
N ASP A 105 -15.87 -19.30 -11.17
CA ASP A 105 -15.26 -20.32 -10.32
C ASP A 105 -15.78 -20.18 -8.87
N PRO A 106 -16.51 -21.20 -8.34
CA PRO A 106 -17.01 -21.16 -6.97
C PRO A 106 -15.91 -20.98 -5.91
N ASN A 107 -14.72 -21.53 -6.15
CA ASN A 107 -13.59 -21.35 -5.23
C ASN A 107 -13.10 -19.91 -5.23
N TYR A 108 -13.05 -19.24 -6.39
CA TYR A 108 -12.69 -17.83 -6.46
C TYR A 108 -13.72 -16.93 -5.75
N ASN A 109 -15.00 -17.25 -5.89
CA ASN A 109 -16.09 -16.42 -5.39
C ASN A 109 -16.52 -16.73 -3.96
N GLY A 110 -16.20 -17.93 -3.42
CA GLY A 110 -16.66 -18.36 -2.11
C GLY A 110 -15.55 -18.78 -1.13
N ASN A 111 -14.28 -18.78 -1.54
CA ASN A 111 -13.16 -19.20 -0.70
C ASN A 111 -12.15 -18.06 -0.49
N GLY A 112 -11.01 -18.33 0.17
CA GLY A 112 -9.94 -17.36 0.39
C GLY A 112 -10.39 -16.16 1.22
N ASN A 113 -10.18 -14.93 0.69
CA ASN A 113 -10.56 -13.71 1.41
C ASN A 113 -12.07 -13.59 1.59
N VAL A 114 -12.89 -13.99 0.60
CA VAL A 114 -14.36 -13.95 0.69
C VAL A 114 -14.87 -14.83 1.83
N LEU A 115 -14.35 -16.06 1.96
CA LEU A 115 -14.69 -16.92 3.09
C LEU A 115 -14.36 -16.27 4.43
N LEU A 116 -13.18 -15.65 4.52
CA LEU A 116 -12.75 -14.97 5.74
C LEU A 116 -13.57 -13.73 6.04
N ASP A 117 -14.04 -12.98 5.02
CA ASP A 117 -14.98 -11.87 5.22
C ASP A 117 -16.23 -12.34 5.97
N HIS A 118 -16.83 -13.46 5.52
CA HIS A 118 -18.00 -14.04 6.16
C HIS A 118 -17.71 -14.63 7.55
N LEU A 119 -16.58 -15.31 7.73
CA LEU A 119 -16.18 -15.85 9.03
C LEU A 119 -15.94 -14.75 10.09
N HIS A 120 -15.57 -13.54 9.66
CA HIS A 120 -15.47 -12.36 10.52
C HIS A 120 -16.81 -11.63 10.69
N GLY A 121 -17.91 -12.17 10.18
CA GLY A 121 -19.25 -11.60 10.35
C GLY A 121 -19.56 -10.40 9.45
N ALA A 122 -18.74 -10.15 8.43
CA ALA A 122 -19.05 -9.09 7.47
C ALA A 122 -20.18 -9.52 6.51
N THR A 123 -21.02 -8.55 6.16
CA THR A 123 -21.95 -8.68 5.03
C THR A 123 -21.28 -8.21 3.76
N THR A 124 -21.52 -8.89 2.65
CA THR A 124 -20.90 -8.59 1.36
C THR A 124 -21.94 -8.35 0.28
N GLU A 125 -21.64 -7.45 -0.65
CA GLU A 125 -22.42 -7.20 -1.86
C GLU A 125 -21.49 -7.18 -3.07
N ILE A 126 -21.83 -7.90 -4.13
CA ILE A 126 -21.01 -8.01 -5.35
C ILE A 126 -21.50 -7.00 -6.36
N HIS A 127 -20.57 -6.21 -6.89
CA HIS A 127 -20.79 -5.21 -7.93
C HIS A 127 -20.02 -5.55 -9.21
N PRO A 128 -20.56 -5.20 -10.39
CA PRO A 128 -19.83 -5.34 -11.65
C PRO A 128 -18.52 -4.52 -11.64
N GLY A 129 -17.51 -5.03 -12.32
CA GLY A 129 -16.23 -4.33 -12.47
C GLY A 129 -16.31 -3.06 -13.32
N GLY A 130 -15.40 -2.11 -13.04
CA GLY A 130 -15.22 -0.89 -13.85
C GLY A 130 -15.97 0.34 -13.38
N GLY A 131 -16.79 0.24 -12.33
CA GLY A 131 -17.46 1.38 -11.70
C GLY A 131 -16.56 2.16 -10.73
N ASP A 132 -17.01 3.35 -10.32
CA ASP A 132 -16.41 4.07 -9.19
C ASP A 132 -16.94 3.47 -7.87
N MET A 133 -16.26 2.43 -7.42
CA MET A 133 -16.62 1.72 -6.20
C MET A 133 -16.58 2.58 -4.94
N ASN A 134 -15.79 3.67 -4.91
CA ASN A 134 -15.83 4.58 -3.78
C ASN A 134 -17.12 5.41 -3.79
N ALA A 135 -17.54 5.90 -4.94
CA ALA A 135 -18.80 6.64 -5.07
C ALA A 135 -20.02 5.74 -4.75
N ILE A 136 -20.02 4.50 -5.21
CA ILE A 136 -21.07 3.51 -4.90
C ILE A 136 -21.12 3.25 -3.39
N MET A 137 -19.98 3.06 -2.75
CA MET A 137 -19.87 2.83 -1.31
C MET A 137 -20.39 4.04 -0.50
N GLU A 138 -20.05 5.26 -0.90
CA GLU A 138 -20.54 6.46 -0.19
C GLU A 138 -22.06 6.61 -0.34
N ALA A 139 -22.61 6.35 -1.53
CA ALA A 139 -24.05 6.39 -1.74
C ALA A 139 -24.80 5.37 -0.85
N GLU A 140 -24.27 4.15 -0.73
CA GLU A 140 -24.85 3.13 0.16
C GLU A 140 -24.68 3.52 1.65
N ALA A 141 -23.55 4.10 2.01
CA ALA A 141 -23.32 4.59 3.37
C ALA A 141 -24.30 5.73 3.72
N ASP A 142 -24.54 6.66 2.79
CA ASP A 142 -25.51 7.76 3.00
C ASP A 142 -26.94 7.24 3.14
N ARG A 143 -27.33 6.23 2.37
CA ARG A 143 -28.62 5.55 2.56
C ARG A 143 -28.75 4.98 3.97
N ARG A 144 -27.74 4.24 4.44
CA ARG A 144 -27.77 3.66 5.80
C ARG A 144 -27.74 4.71 6.91
N ARG A 145 -27.03 5.82 6.71
CA ARG A 145 -27.04 6.97 7.63
C ARG A 145 -28.41 7.61 7.72
N SER A 146 -29.12 7.70 6.58
CA SER A 146 -30.51 8.21 6.55
C SER A 146 -31.49 7.29 7.30
N ASP A 147 -31.18 5.98 7.34
CA ASP A 147 -31.92 4.98 8.11
C ASP A 147 -31.48 4.95 9.60
N GLY A 148 -30.63 5.88 10.05
CA GLY A 148 -30.21 6.06 11.43
C GLY A 148 -28.94 5.30 11.84
N ALA A 149 -28.23 4.64 10.91
CA ALA A 149 -26.99 3.92 11.23
C ALA A 149 -25.78 4.88 11.32
N SER A 150 -24.91 4.67 12.33
CA SER A 150 -23.63 5.37 12.41
C SER A 150 -22.57 4.61 11.58
N VAL A 151 -22.28 5.13 10.37
CA VAL A 151 -21.42 4.46 9.39
C VAL A 151 -20.15 5.26 9.10
N TYR A 152 -18.98 4.62 9.26
CA TYR A 152 -17.68 5.14 8.83
C TYR A 152 -17.21 4.43 7.58
N THR A 153 -16.86 5.18 6.53
CA THR A 153 -16.39 4.64 5.26
C THR A 153 -14.86 4.60 5.18
N ILE A 154 -14.33 3.46 4.77
CA ILE A 154 -12.89 3.24 4.56
C ILE A 154 -12.66 3.07 3.05
N PRO A 155 -11.96 4.00 2.38
CA PRO A 155 -11.77 3.92 0.93
C PRO A 155 -10.94 2.71 0.53
N GLY A 156 -11.07 2.29 -0.72
CA GLY A 156 -10.39 1.12 -1.25
C GLY A 156 -8.89 1.06 -0.92
N GLY A 157 -8.49 -0.05 -0.31
CA GLY A 157 -7.12 -0.26 0.17
C GLY A 157 -6.71 0.59 1.36
N GLY A 158 -7.65 1.26 2.06
CA GLY A 158 -7.37 2.17 3.16
C GLY A 158 -6.48 3.35 2.74
N SER A 159 -6.70 3.87 1.53
CA SER A 159 -5.77 4.84 0.92
C SER A 159 -6.33 6.26 0.97
N ASN A 160 -6.30 6.82 2.16
CA ASN A 160 -6.51 8.24 2.48
C ASN A 160 -5.33 8.75 3.36
N PRO A 161 -5.30 10.02 3.73
CA PRO A 161 -4.24 10.56 4.58
C PRO A 161 -4.08 9.83 5.91
N THR A 162 -5.17 9.48 6.59
CA THR A 162 -5.17 8.76 7.88
C THR A 162 -4.55 7.36 7.72
N GLY A 163 -5.02 6.58 6.75
CA GLY A 163 -4.44 5.25 6.48
C GLY A 163 -2.97 5.29 6.03
N ALA A 164 -2.55 6.34 5.34
CA ALA A 164 -1.15 6.49 4.93
C ALA A 164 -0.20 6.62 6.13
N ILE A 165 -0.67 7.12 7.29
CA ILE A 165 0.13 7.24 8.53
C ILE A 165 0.65 5.87 8.97
N GLY A 166 -0.11 4.80 8.77
CA GLY A 166 0.35 3.44 9.06
C GLY A 166 1.65 3.07 8.33
N TYR A 167 1.84 3.62 7.13
CA TYR A 167 3.08 3.42 6.36
C TYR A 167 4.16 4.48 6.60
N VAL A 168 3.81 5.62 7.19
CA VAL A 168 4.82 6.51 7.81
C VAL A 168 5.48 5.77 8.97
N ASN A 169 4.68 5.14 9.83
CA ASN A 169 5.18 4.34 10.94
C ASN A 169 6.03 3.14 10.47
N ALA A 170 5.59 2.45 9.42
CA ALA A 170 6.34 1.33 8.83
C ALA A 170 7.71 1.75 8.29
N ALA A 171 7.82 2.93 7.69
CA ALA A 171 9.10 3.46 7.23
C ALA A 171 10.04 3.79 8.39
N MET A 172 9.52 4.35 9.49
CA MET A 172 10.30 4.60 10.71
C MET A 172 10.80 3.30 11.33
N GLU A 173 9.93 2.30 11.41
CA GLU A 173 10.26 0.95 11.88
C GLU A 173 11.35 0.30 11.03
N LEU A 174 11.24 0.39 9.69
CA LEU A 174 12.24 -0.16 8.77
C LEU A 174 13.61 0.50 8.95
N VAL A 175 13.67 1.83 9.07
CA VAL A 175 14.92 2.56 9.26
C VAL A 175 15.55 2.21 10.62
N ALA A 176 14.76 2.08 11.68
CA ALA A 176 15.25 1.65 12.99
C ALA A 176 15.84 0.24 12.91
N GLN A 177 15.13 -0.74 12.34
CA GLN A 177 15.61 -2.10 12.17
C GLN A 177 16.88 -2.18 11.30
N ALA A 178 16.97 -1.36 10.26
CA ALA A 178 18.17 -1.29 9.42
C ALA A 178 19.38 -0.79 10.22
N ASN A 179 19.20 0.28 11.01
CA ASN A 179 20.25 0.82 11.88
C ASN A 179 20.70 -0.21 12.92
N ASP A 180 19.75 -0.88 13.59
CA ASP A 180 20.04 -1.88 14.61
C ASP A 180 20.80 -3.08 14.05
N ALA A 181 20.52 -3.44 12.79
CA ALA A 181 21.19 -4.53 12.09
C ALA A 181 22.46 -4.10 11.32
N GLY A 182 22.84 -2.82 11.36
CA GLY A 182 23.98 -2.30 10.60
C GLY A 182 23.79 -2.35 9.08
N LEU A 183 22.54 -2.32 8.60
CA LEU A 183 22.19 -2.42 7.18
C LEU A 183 22.06 -1.05 6.52
N SER A 184 22.49 -0.96 5.27
CA SER A 184 22.26 0.19 4.40
C SER A 184 21.57 -0.29 3.12
N PHE A 185 20.38 0.25 2.85
CA PHE A 185 19.62 -0.11 1.66
C PHE A 185 19.85 0.86 0.51
N ASP A 186 20.22 0.33 -0.66
CA ASP A 186 20.36 1.09 -1.90
C ASP A 186 19.00 1.47 -2.49
N CYS A 187 17.96 0.65 -2.26
CA CYS A 187 16.62 0.88 -2.78
C CYS A 187 15.58 0.06 -2.03
N ILE A 188 14.37 0.62 -1.88
CA ILE A 188 13.19 -0.09 -1.43
C ILE A 188 12.29 -0.33 -2.65
N LEU A 189 11.85 -1.59 -2.83
CA LEU A 189 10.93 -2.00 -3.89
C LEU A 189 9.60 -2.40 -3.28
N HIS A 190 8.48 -1.96 -3.86
CA HIS A 190 7.17 -2.45 -3.45
C HIS A 190 6.14 -2.38 -4.58
N ALA A 191 5.09 -3.20 -4.51
CA ALA A 191 3.95 -3.11 -5.42
C ALA A 191 3.06 -1.91 -5.03
N THR A 192 2.72 -1.05 -5.98
CA THR A 192 1.88 0.14 -5.76
C THR A 192 0.58 0.07 -6.58
N GLY A 193 -0.56 0.09 -5.89
CA GLY A 193 -1.90 0.07 -6.52
C GLY A 193 -2.76 1.24 -6.05
N SER A 194 -3.18 1.25 -4.78
CA SER A 194 -4.04 2.28 -4.20
C SER A 194 -3.30 3.52 -3.66
N ALA A 195 -2.00 3.63 -3.90
CA ALA A 195 -1.10 4.75 -3.57
C ALA A 195 -0.77 4.98 -2.08
N GLY A 196 -1.67 4.71 -1.14
CA GLY A 196 -1.49 5.08 0.29
C GLY A 196 -0.26 4.45 0.95
N THR A 197 0.13 3.24 0.57
CA THR A 197 1.35 2.59 1.07
C THR A 197 2.60 3.37 0.64
N GLN A 198 2.71 3.66 -0.65
CA GLN A 198 3.85 4.40 -1.19
C GLN A 198 3.93 5.81 -0.63
N ALA A 199 2.79 6.50 -0.55
CA ALA A 199 2.71 7.84 0.03
C ALA A 199 3.19 7.86 1.48
N GLY A 200 2.77 6.88 2.29
CA GLY A 200 3.22 6.75 3.67
C GLY A 200 4.72 6.49 3.79
N ILE A 201 5.27 5.54 3.01
CA ILE A 201 6.72 5.24 3.03
C ILE A 201 7.53 6.48 2.63
N VAL A 202 7.18 7.16 1.51
CA VAL A 202 7.88 8.38 1.07
C VAL A 202 7.86 9.44 2.16
N THR A 203 6.70 9.66 2.79
CA THR A 203 6.55 10.64 3.86
C THR A 203 7.39 10.29 5.07
N GLY A 204 7.41 9.01 5.49
CA GLY A 204 8.19 8.53 6.62
C GLY A 204 9.70 8.63 6.38
N LEU A 205 10.19 8.16 5.24
CA LEU A 205 11.60 8.29 4.86
C LEU A 205 12.07 9.76 4.86
N ARG A 206 11.24 10.66 4.33
CA ARG A 206 11.51 12.10 4.34
C ARG A 206 11.52 12.69 5.75
N ALA A 207 10.58 12.29 6.59
CA ALA A 207 10.52 12.78 7.97
C ALA A 207 11.74 12.37 8.80
N MET A 208 12.40 11.26 8.44
CA MET A 208 13.61 10.76 9.07
C MET A 208 14.91 11.19 8.38
N ASN A 209 14.84 12.00 7.33
CA ASN A 209 16.01 12.31 6.49
C ASN A 209 16.71 11.06 5.91
N ALA A 210 16.00 9.95 5.80
CA ALA A 210 16.52 8.74 5.18
C ALA A 210 16.52 8.91 3.66
N ASN A 211 17.69 8.91 3.04
CA ASN A 211 17.86 9.10 1.60
C ASN A 211 17.81 7.77 0.83
N ILE A 212 16.92 6.87 1.20
CA ILE A 212 16.73 5.58 0.55
C ILE A 212 15.75 5.76 -0.62
N PRO A 213 16.15 5.50 -1.87
CA PRO A 213 15.26 5.51 -3.02
C PRO A 213 14.11 4.50 -2.87
N LEU A 214 12.89 4.92 -3.24
CA LEU A 214 11.70 4.05 -3.22
C LEU A 214 11.17 3.86 -4.63
N LEU A 215 11.13 2.62 -5.11
CA LEU A 215 10.57 2.26 -6.40
C LEU A 215 9.24 1.53 -6.22
N GLY A 216 8.16 2.15 -6.71
CA GLY A 216 6.83 1.53 -6.79
C GLY A 216 6.63 0.83 -8.12
N ILE A 217 6.36 -0.48 -8.08
CA ILE A 217 5.95 -1.23 -9.27
C ILE A 217 4.44 -1.09 -9.42
N GLY A 218 3.98 -0.34 -10.42
CA GLY A 218 2.57 -0.08 -10.68
C GLY A 218 1.81 -1.34 -11.09
N VAL A 219 0.77 -1.69 -10.35
CA VAL A 219 -0.05 -2.89 -10.60
C VAL A 219 -1.48 -2.55 -11.04
N ARG A 220 -1.88 -1.28 -11.04
CA ARG A 220 -3.26 -0.88 -11.31
C ARG A 220 -3.40 0.28 -12.30
N ALA A 221 -2.67 1.36 -12.11
CA ALA A 221 -2.78 2.57 -12.91
C ALA A 221 -1.52 2.81 -13.76
N PRO A 222 -1.63 3.48 -14.92
CA PRO A 222 -0.48 3.96 -15.66
C PRO A 222 0.41 4.86 -14.80
N LYS A 223 1.72 4.87 -15.08
CA LYS A 223 2.73 5.59 -14.31
C LYS A 223 2.36 7.04 -13.95
N PRO A 224 1.96 7.92 -14.90
CA PRO A 224 1.66 9.31 -14.55
C PRO A 224 0.50 9.46 -13.57
N LYS A 225 -0.54 8.63 -13.72
CA LYS A 225 -1.70 8.62 -12.82
C LYS A 225 -1.32 8.09 -11.44
N GLN A 226 -0.49 7.04 -11.39
CA GLN A 226 -0.03 6.47 -10.11
C GLN A 226 0.85 7.46 -9.34
N GLU A 227 1.77 8.14 -10.02
CA GLU A 227 2.60 9.18 -9.42
C GLU A 227 1.77 10.35 -8.87
N ALA A 228 0.78 10.83 -9.63
CA ALA A 228 -0.14 11.86 -9.18
C ALA A 228 -0.94 11.43 -7.93
N ASN A 229 -1.43 10.19 -7.89
CA ASN A 229 -2.16 9.64 -6.75
C ASN A 229 -1.27 9.57 -5.49
N VAL A 230 -0.02 9.12 -5.63
CA VAL A 230 0.94 9.06 -4.52
C VAL A 230 1.25 10.46 -4.00
N LEU A 231 1.54 11.41 -4.90
CA LEU A 231 1.83 12.80 -4.56
C LEU A 231 0.65 13.46 -3.82
N ALA A 232 -0.57 13.19 -4.30
CA ALA A 232 -1.80 13.72 -3.69
C ALA A 232 -1.98 13.28 -2.23
N LEU A 233 -1.52 12.10 -1.86
CA LEU A 233 -1.59 11.58 -0.49
C LEU A 233 -0.37 11.95 0.36
N ALA A 234 0.81 12.07 -0.24
CA ALA A 234 2.05 12.38 0.48
C ALA A 234 2.15 13.85 0.91
N LEU A 235 1.43 14.76 0.25
CA LEU A 235 1.47 16.19 0.55
C LEU A 235 0.21 16.68 1.27
N PRO A 236 0.35 17.55 2.31
CA PRO A 236 -0.79 18.24 2.90
C PRO A 236 -1.54 19.08 1.86
N LYS A 237 -2.87 19.20 1.99
CA LYS A 237 -3.72 19.97 1.06
C LYS A 237 -3.17 21.40 0.79
N ARG A 238 -2.69 22.09 1.82
CA ARG A 238 -2.10 23.44 1.71
C ARG A 238 -0.86 23.51 0.80
N ARG A 239 -0.01 22.47 0.80
CA ARG A 239 1.17 22.43 -0.07
C ARG A 239 0.89 21.97 -1.49
N ARG A 240 -0.20 21.23 -1.71
CA ARG A 240 -0.65 20.87 -3.06
C ARG A 240 -1.02 22.08 -3.90
N ASN A 241 -1.77 23.02 -3.33
CA ASN A 241 -2.22 24.22 -4.04
C ASN A 241 -1.05 25.17 -4.38
N ALA A 242 0.02 25.17 -3.59
CA ALA A 242 1.23 25.95 -3.88
C ALA A 242 2.08 25.34 -5.02
N LEU A 243 1.95 24.03 -5.28
CA LEU A 243 2.68 23.33 -6.35
C LEU A 243 1.89 23.30 -7.68
N VAL A 244 0.59 23.58 -7.66
CA VAL A 244 -0.30 23.63 -8.85
C VAL A 244 -0.50 25.07 -9.34
N ALA A 245 -0.06 26.08 -8.60
CA ALA A 245 -0.04 27.46 -9.11
C ALA A 245 0.89 27.53 -10.33
N PRO A 246 0.47 28.16 -11.45
CA PRO A 246 1.30 28.27 -12.64
C PRO A 246 2.62 28.96 -12.24
N VAL A 247 3.73 28.28 -12.46
CA VAL A 247 5.06 28.87 -12.34
C VAL A 247 5.15 29.93 -13.41
N SER A 248 4.98 31.18 -13.04
CA SER A 248 5.43 32.29 -13.87
C SER A 248 6.92 32.09 -14.11
N SER A 249 7.32 32.12 -15.37
CA SER A 249 8.66 31.88 -15.88
C SER A 249 9.74 32.57 -15.07
N GLY A 250 10.42 31.83 -14.22
CA GLY A 250 11.56 32.25 -13.40
C GLY A 250 12.31 31.03 -12.88
N HIS A 251 13.42 30.75 -13.52
CA HIS A 251 14.53 29.87 -13.16
C HIS A 251 14.40 28.95 -11.94
N GLY A 252 14.20 27.67 -12.20
CA GLY A 252 14.96 26.59 -11.57
C GLY A 252 14.72 26.27 -10.10
N MET A 253 13.55 25.74 -9.74
CA MET A 253 13.47 24.82 -8.58
C MET A 253 12.50 23.68 -8.90
N SER A 254 13.06 22.57 -9.39
CA SER A 254 12.32 21.31 -9.54
C SER A 254 11.87 20.80 -8.16
N SER A 255 10.60 20.46 -8.03
CA SER A 255 10.03 19.86 -6.83
C SER A 255 10.86 18.65 -6.38
N PRO A 256 11.26 18.53 -5.10
CA PRO A 256 12.07 17.42 -4.61
C PRO A 256 11.45 16.05 -4.85
N ILE A 257 10.11 15.95 -4.93
CA ILE A 257 9.41 14.68 -5.15
C ILE A 257 9.37 14.29 -6.63
N ALA A 258 9.17 15.25 -7.53
CA ALA A 258 9.27 15.02 -8.97
C ALA A 258 10.71 14.64 -9.36
N THR A 259 11.71 15.26 -8.73
CA THR A 259 13.14 14.95 -8.94
C THR A 259 13.49 13.56 -8.42
N MET A 260 12.87 13.07 -7.32
CA MET A 260 13.07 11.69 -6.86
C MET A 260 12.46 10.65 -7.80
N SER A 261 11.25 10.89 -8.31
CA SER A 261 10.64 10.00 -9.30
C SER A 261 11.45 9.95 -10.59
N ALA A 262 11.92 11.10 -11.08
CA ALA A 262 12.77 11.18 -12.28
C ALA A 262 14.18 10.62 -12.06
N ARG A 263 14.78 10.79 -10.87
CA ARG A 263 16.11 10.24 -10.57
C ARG A 263 16.10 8.72 -10.43
N VAL A 264 15.05 8.14 -9.88
CA VAL A 264 14.92 6.67 -9.79
C VAL A 264 14.83 6.04 -11.19
N THR A 265 14.36 6.79 -12.20
CA THR A 265 14.29 6.31 -13.59
C THR A 265 15.50 6.72 -14.45
N ALA A 266 16.31 7.70 -14.04
CA ALA A 266 17.34 8.32 -14.90
C ALA A 266 18.78 8.33 -14.35
N SER A 267 19.04 8.07 -13.06
CA SER A 267 20.39 8.12 -12.55
C SER A 267 21.12 6.78 -12.61
N ARG A 268 21.98 6.63 -13.61
CA ARG A 268 23.20 5.85 -13.47
C ARG A 268 24.06 6.53 -12.40
N PRO A 269 24.53 5.84 -11.35
CA PRO A 269 25.55 6.42 -10.46
C PRO A 269 26.80 6.71 -11.28
N LYS A 270 27.27 7.97 -11.25
CA LYS A 270 28.62 8.29 -11.69
C LYS A 270 29.58 7.86 -10.58
N ALA A 271 30.45 6.95 -10.94
CA ALA A 271 31.76 6.63 -10.40
C ALA A 271 31.90 6.35 -8.90
N ALA A 272 31.92 5.07 -8.57
CA ALA A 272 32.98 4.50 -7.74
C ALA A 272 33.46 3.23 -8.44
N SER A 273 34.78 3.12 -8.52
CA SER A 273 35.54 2.22 -9.35
C SER A 273 35.16 0.75 -9.23
N ARG A 274 35.09 0.09 -10.40
CA ARG A 274 35.23 -1.36 -10.61
C ARG A 274 34.21 -2.27 -9.92
N ARG A 275 33.07 -2.42 -10.60
CA ARG A 275 32.21 -3.59 -10.78
C ARG A 275 30.82 -3.16 -11.28
N SER A 276 30.73 -2.69 -12.49
CA SER A 276 29.47 -2.25 -13.12
C SER A 276 29.32 -2.96 -14.47
N ALA A 277 28.88 -4.21 -14.44
CA ALA A 277 28.51 -4.91 -15.67
C ALA A 277 27.11 -5.56 -15.63
N CYS A 278 26.26 -5.29 -14.64
CA CYS A 278 25.02 -6.05 -14.44
C CYS A 278 23.68 -5.35 -14.68
N LEU A 279 23.63 -4.08 -15.12
CA LEU A 279 22.36 -3.38 -15.29
C LEU A 279 21.59 -3.64 -16.62
N PRO A 280 22.19 -4.15 -17.72
CA PRO A 280 21.41 -4.49 -18.91
C PRO A 280 20.59 -5.78 -18.81
N SER A 281 20.91 -6.70 -17.89
CA SER A 281 20.26 -8.01 -17.80
C SER A 281 18.91 -8.01 -17.07
N TRP A 282 18.58 -6.99 -16.30
CA TRP A 282 17.33 -6.90 -15.55
C TRP A 282 16.06 -6.77 -16.40
N ARG A 283 16.18 -6.18 -17.60
CA ARG A 283 15.05 -6.10 -18.54
C ARG A 283 14.69 -7.46 -19.17
N ALA A 284 15.61 -8.40 -19.19
CA ALA A 284 15.39 -9.73 -19.79
C ALA A 284 14.73 -10.72 -18.82
N CYS A 285 14.89 -10.56 -17.50
CA CYS A 285 14.34 -11.48 -16.50
C CYS A 285 12.84 -11.32 -16.23
N PHE A 286 12.24 -10.19 -16.54
CA PHE A 286 10.81 -9.93 -16.30
C PHE A 286 9.95 -9.88 -17.57
N SER A 287 10.48 -10.26 -18.73
CA SER A 287 9.64 -10.46 -19.93
C SER A 287 8.99 -11.83 -19.83
N THR A 288 7.66 -11.86 -19.93
CA THR A 288 6.82 -13.07 -19.89
C THR A 288 7.18 -14.12 -20.96
N ARG A 289 8.09 -13.82 -21.89
CA ARG A 289 8.60 -14.76 -22.90
C ARG A 289 9.69 -15.71 -22.39
N SER A 290 10.46 -15.36 -21.38
CA SER A 290 11.56 -16.24 -20.90
C SER A 290 11.09 -17.39 -20.00
N ILE A 291 9.90 -17.27 -19.37
CA ILE A 291 9.37 -18.30 -18.49
C ILE A 291 8.77 -19.49 -19.27
N ARG A 292 8.34 -19.30 -20.52
CA ARG A 292 7.80 -20.41 -21.35
C ARG A 292 8.84 -21.30 -22.05
N GLN A 293 10.07 -20.85 -22.21
CA GLN A 293 11.09 -21.63 -22.91
C GLN A 293 11.88 -22.60 -22.03
N ARG A 294 11.86 -22.48 -20.70
CA ARG A 294 12.56 -23.41 -19.81
C ARG A 294 11.76 -24.65 -19.39
N ARG A 295 10.47 -24.77 -19.76
CA ARG A 295 9.63 -25.96 -19.47
C ARG A 295 9.65 -27.04 -20.54
N ARG A 296 10.51 -26.97 -21.56
CA ARG A 296 10.57 -27.98 -22.64
C ARG A 296 11.91 -28.73 -22.75
N ARG A 297 12.76 -28.69 -21.73
CA ARG A 297 13.92 -29.56 -21.66
C ARG A 297 14.15 -30.00 -20.21
N ALA A 298 13.35 -30.94 -19.76
CA ALA A 298 13.62 -31.94 -18.73
C ALA A 298 12.57 -33.05 -18.89
#